data_799207ea5481e3a4d608b73ca6772531
#
_entry.id   799207ea5481e3a4d608b73ca6772531
#
_cell.length_a   1.000
_cell.length_b   1.000
_cell.length_c   1.000
_cell.angle_alpha   90.00
_cell.angle_beta   90.00
_cell.angle_gamma   90.00
#
_symmetry.space_group_name_H-M   'P 1'
#
loop_
_entity.id
_entity.type
_entity.pdbx_description
1 polymer ?
#
loop_
_entity_poly.entity_id
_entity_poly.type
_entity_poly.pdbx_seq_one_letter_code
_entity_poly.pdbx_strand_id
1 'polypeptide(L)' 'MSKGQSLQDPFLNALRRERVPVSIYLVNGIKLQGTIESFDQFVVLLRNTVRQMVYKHAIATVV' A
#
# COMPACT_ATOMS: atom_id res chain seq x y z
N MET A 1 -7.89 -7.41 -15.13
CA MET A 1 -7.68 -7.05 -14.85
C MET A 1 -7.24 -6.15 -14.67
N SER A 2 -7.01 -5.81 -14.33
CA SER A 2 -6.65 -4.89 -14.09
C SER A 2 -5.86 -4.41 -14.43
N LYS A 3 -5.71 -4.15 -14.86
CA LYS A 3 -5.17 -3.73 -15.44
C LYS A 3 -4.07 -3.03 -15.18
N GLY A 4 -2.95 -3.35 -15.03
CA GLY A 4 -1.77 -2.60 -14.79
C GLY A 4 -1.82 -1.70 -13.59
N GLN A 5 -2.74 -1.96 -12.75
CA GLN A 5 -2.88 -1.16 -11.54
C GLN A 5 -1.74 -1.47 -10.60
N SER A 6 -1.08 -0.47 -10.07
CA SER A 6 -0.01 -0.68 -9.12
C SER A 6 -0.53 -1.23 -7.79
N LEU A 7 -1.83 -1.18 -7.57
CA LEU A 7 -2.43 -1.66 -6.32
C LEU A 7 -2.99 -3.05 -6.44
N GLN A 8 -2.66 -3.78 -7.49
CA GLN A 8 -3.11 -5.14 -7.63
C GLN A 8 -2.30 -6.07 -6.76
N ASP A 9 -2.89 -7.22 -6.47
CA ASP A 9 -2.35 -8.15 -5.50
C ASP A 9 -0.92 -8.59 -5.78
N PRO A 10 -0.53 -8.91 -7.03
CA PRO A 10 0.85 -9.35 -7.25
C PRO A 10 1.89 -8.31 -6.85
N PHE A 11 1.62 -7.05 -7.13
CA PHE A 11 2.51 -5.96 -6.76
C PHE A 11 2.62 -5.84 -5.25
N LEU A 12 1.47 -5.76 -4.58
CA LEU A 12 1.43 -5.60 -3.13
C LEU A 12 1.99 -6.82 -2.43
N ASN A 13 1.73 -8.00 -2.97
CA ASN A 13 2.21 -9.23 -2.36
C ASN A 13 3.73 -9.30 -2.39
N ALA A 14 4.34 -8.86 -3.47
CA ALA A 14 5.80 -8.83 -3.57
C ALA A 14 6.38 -7.88 -2.52
N LEU A 15 5.80 -6.70 -2.38
CA LEU A 15 6.26 -5.73 -1.38
C LEU A 15 6.11 -6.28 0.03
N ARG A 16 4.99 -6.94 0.30
CA ARG A 16 4.73 -7.52 1.61
C ARG A 16 5.72 -8.63 1.93
N ARG A 17 5.92 -9.53 0.97
CA ARG A 17 6.76 -10.70 1.19
C ARG A 17 8.21 -10.30 1.43
N GLU A 18 8.68 -9.31 0.70
CA GLU A 18 10.07 -8.89 0.79
C GLU A 18 10.29 -7.79 1.80
N ARG A 19 9.21 -7.32 2.43
CA ARG A 19 9.28 -6.29 3.47
C ARG A 19 9.99 -5.04 3.00
N VAL A 20 9.67 -4.63 1.80
CA VAL A 20 10.27 -3.46 1.19
C VAL A 20 9.61 -2.21 1.77
N PRO A 21 10.38 -1.28 2.35
CA PRO A 21 9.79 -0.02 2.80
C PRO A 21 9.26 0.75 1.61
N VAL A 22 8.05 1.29 1.76
CA VAL A 22 7.41 2.03 0.68
C VAL A 22 6.89 3.35 1.20
N SER A 23 6.67 4.27 0.27
CA SER A 23 5.96 5.52 0.53
C SER A 23 4.63 5.45 -0.20
N ILE A 24 3.56 5.70 0.54
CA ILE A 24 2.21 5.71 -0.02
C ILE A 24 1.74 7.15 -0.01
N TYR A 25 1.41 7.66 -1.20
CA TYR A 25 0.88 9.01 -1.34
C TYR A 25 -0.62 8.92 -1.51
N LEU A 26 -1.33 9.62 -0.65
CA LEU A 26 -2.79 9.64 -0.68
C LEU A 26 -3.28 10.74 -1.60
N VAL A 27 -4.54 10.61 -2.03
CA VAL A 27 -5.12 11.57 -2.95
C VAL A 27 -5.23 12.96 -2.35
N ASN A 28 -5.19 13.09 -1.02
CA ASN A 28 -5.20 14.39 -0.35
C ASN A 28 -3.80 14.96 -0.13
N GLY A 29 -2.75 14.30 -0.65
CA GLY A 29 -1.39 14.80 -0.54
C GLY A 29 -0.61 14.29 0.64
N ILE A 30 -1.22 13.54 1.52
CA ILE A 30 -0.51 13.00 2.68
C ILE A 30 0.37 11.84 2.23
N LYS A 31 1.56 11.78 2.79
CA LYS A 31 2.53 10.72 2.52
C LYS A 31 2.65 9.84 3.75
N LEU A 32 2.53 8.55 3.56
CA LEU A 32 2.71 7.56 4.61
C LEU A 32 3.86 6.65 4.23
N GLN A 33 4.65 6.24 5.22
CA GLN A 33 5.80 5.39 4.98
C GLN A 33 5.75 4.17 5.88
N GLY A 34 6.28 3.06 5.39
CA GLY A 34 6.35 1.84 6.17
C GLY A 34 6.42 0.64 5.28
N THR A 35 6.18 -0.53 5.87
CA THR A 35 6.13 -1.77 5.12
C THR A 35 4.70 -2.27 5.08
N ILE A 36 4.37 -3.02 4.04
CA ILE A 36 3.04 -3.58 3.91
C ILE A 36 2.99 -4.85 4.76
N GLU A 37 2.12 -4.84 5.75
CA GLU A 37 1.97 -6.00 6.62
C GLU A 37 0.98 -6.99 6.04
N SER A 38 -0.14 -6.48 5.56
CA SER A 38 -1.15 -7.31 4.91
C SER A 38 -2.03 -6.40 4.07
N PHE A 39 -2.91 -7.00 3.29
CA PHE A 39 -3.84 -6.23 2.48
C PHE A 39 -4.98 -7.14 2.05
N ASP A 40 -6.07 -6.53 1.64
CA ASP A 40 -7.14 -7.24 0.98
C ASP A 40 -7.60 -6.41 -0.22
N GLN A 41 -8.78 -6.71 -0.75
CA GLN A 41 -9.23 -6.04 -1.97
C GLN A 41 -9.58 -4.58 -1.76
N PHE A 42 -9.74 -4.15 -0.52
CA PHE A 42 -10.16 -2.76 -0.22
C PHE A 42 -9.12 -1.97 0.54
N VAL A 43 -8.29 -2.61 1.34
CA VAL A 43 -7.40 -1.89 2.24
C VAL A 43 -5.99 -2.47 2.21
N VAL A 44 -5.05 -1.65 2.62
CA VAL A 44 -3.67 -2.05 2.84
C VAL A 44 -3.34 -1.73 4.29
N LEU A 45 -2.80 -2.69 5.00
CA LEU A 45 -2.33 -2.47 6.36
C LEU A 45 -0.85 -2.14 6.31
N LEU A 46 -0.55 -0.89 6.63
CA LEU A 46 0.82 -0.38 6.59
C LEU A 46 1.39 -0.39 7.98
N ARG A 47 2.60 -0.88 8.12
CA ARG A 47 3.26 -0.96 9.41
C ARG A 47 4.48 -0.08 9.43
N ASN A 48 4.55 0.71 10.49
CA ASN A 48 5.70 1.54 10.78
C ASN A 48 5.93 1.42 12.29
N THR A 49 6.00 2.53 13.02
CA THR A 49 5.98 2.46 14.48
C THR A 49 4.59 2.06 14.96
N VAL A 50 3.58 2.32 14.15
CA VAL A 50 2.20 1.91 14.40
C VAL A 50 1.69 1.22 13.16
N ARG A 51 0.55 0.55 13.29
CA ARG A 51 -0.15 -0.04 12.16
C ARG A 51 -1.23 0.92 11.72
N GLN A 52 -1.33 1.12 10.42
CA GLN A 52 -2.31 2.02 9.84
C GLN A 52 -3.04 1.31 8.72
N MET A 53 -4.35 1.42 8.73
CA MET A 53 -5.17 0.87 7.67
C MET A 53 -5.43 1.96 6.65
N VAL A 54 -5.15 1.67 5.39
CA VAL A 54 -5.27 2.65 4.30
C VAL A 54 -6.18 2.07 3.25
N TYR A 55 -7.24 2.80 2.90
CA TYR A 55 -8.14 2.36 1.85
C TYR A 55 -7.47 2.53 0.49
N LYS A 56 -7.55 1.49 -0.32
CA LYS A 56 -6.88 1.50 -1.62
C LYS A 56 -7.34 2.66 -2.50
N HIS A 57 -8.62 2.98 -2.46
CA HIS A 57 -9.12 4.05 -3.34
C HIS A 57 -8.68 5.45 -2.87
N ALA A 58 -8.08 5.56 -1.69
CA ALA A 58 -7.51 6.82 -1.24
C ALA A 58 -6.03 6.93 -1.61
N ILE A 59 -5.45 5.89 -2.19
CA ILE A 59 -4.03 5.88 -2.54
C ILE A 59 -3.87 6.43 -3.95
N ALA A 60 -3.02 7.44 -4.08
CA ALA A 60 -2.70 7.99 -5.39
C ALA A 60 -1.55 7.22 -6.02
N THR A 61 -0.53 6.90 -5.23
CA THR A 61 0.60 6.15 -5.75
C THR A 61 1.38 5.51 -4.62
N VAL A 62 2.10 4.44 -4.95
CA VAL A 62 2.99 3.74 -4.03
C VAL A 62 4.37 3.72 -4.67
N VAL A 63 5.36 4.17 -3.92
CA VAL A 63 6.73 4.28 -4.42
C VAL A 63 7.68 3.42 -3.60
#